data_e52da85940381156d4d0e633e65884c8
#
_entry.id   e52da85940381156d4d0e633e65884c8
#
_cell.length_a   1.000
_cell.length_b   1.000
_cell.length_c   1.000
_cell.angle_alpha   90.00
_cell.angle_beta   90.00
_cell.angle_gamma   90.00
#
_symmetry.space_group_name_H-M   'P 1'
#
loop_
_entity.id
_entity.type
_entity.pdbx_description
1 polymer ?
#
loop_
_entity_poly.entity_id
_entity_poly.type
_entity_poly.pdbx_seq_one_letter_code
_entity_poly.pdbx_strand_id
1 'polypeptide(L)'
;MILDEDQVLIKKTLKGEKKAFEELMRKYEKKIFNFVIRMVRNEEVAIDLTQDFFIKIFTVLDKYNFEYKFSTWAYRICYNLVIDHIRKNQAQVNSLDDDSISTKDMLSSDNVTRDDGFKNLSREETRIYIWKIVEHIAPKFRELILLRYIQDLKYEEIAEITALPVGTIKNRIFKAKEILKQEMEKDGLPV
;
A
#
# COMPACT_ATOMS: atom_id res chain seq x y z
N MET A 1 16.65 27.01 -0.28
CA MET A 1 16.13 25.66 0.00
C MET A 1 16.93 24.68 -0.83
N ILE A 2 17.62 23.73 -0.19
CA ILE A 2 18.36 22.68 -0.91
C ILE A 2 17.32 21.67 -1.37
N LEU A 3 17.22 21.46 -2.69
CA LEU A 3 16.31 20.49 -3.29
C LEU A 3 16.85 19.08 -3.09
N ASP A 4 15.98 18.13 -2.80
CA ASP A 4 16.32 16.72 -2.87
C ASP A 4 16.40 16.24 -4.34
N GLU A 5 16.88 15.01 -4.53
CA GLU A 5 17.06 14.42 -5.86
C GLU A 5 15.75 14.36 -6.68
N ASP A 6 14.63 13.99 -6.04
CA ASP A 6 13.32 13.93 -6.71
C ASP A 6 12.87 15.32 -7.15
N GLN A 7 13.06 16.33 -6.32
CA GLN A 7 12.72 17.72 -6.63
C GLN A 7 13.57 18.28 -7.79
N VAL A 8 14.83 17.86 -7.89
CA VAL A 8 15.68 18.21 -9.03
C VAL A 8 15.15 17.59 -10.32
N LEU A 9 14.80 16.30 -10.30
CA LEU A 9 14.22 15.60 -11.45
C LEU A 9 12.89 16.24 -11.88
N ILE A 10 12.03 16.58 -10.93
CA ILE A 10 10.75 17.25 -11.19
C ILE A 10 10.96 18.60 -11.87
N LYS A 11 11.89 19.43 -11.37
CA LYS A 11 12.18 20.71 -12.01
C LYS A 11 12.68 20.57 -13.45
N LYS A 12 13.51 19.58 -13.74
CA LYS A 12 13.97 19.27 -15.09
C LYS A 12 12.81 18.81 -15.98
N THR A 13 11.95 17.93 -15.45
CA THR A 13 10.74 17.46 -16.16
C THR A 13 9.82 18.62 -16.54
N LEU A 14 9.56 19.54 -15.61
CA LEU A 14 8.73 20.72 -15.85
C LEU A 14 9.34 21.70 -16.88
N LYS A 15 10.66 21.63 -17.11
CA LYS A 15 11.36 22.34 -18.20
C LYS A 15 11.33 21.58 -19.54
N GLY A 16 10.68 20.42 -19.60
CA GLY A 16 10.55 19.63 -20.83
C GLY A 16 11.60 18.53 -21.02
N GLU A 17 12.46 18.27 -20.01
CA GLU A 17 13.45 17.19 -20.07
C GLU A 17 12.79 15.83 -19.84
N LYS A 18 12.39 15.12 -20.90
CA LYS A 18 11.71 13.82 -20.82
C LYS A 18 12.52 12.76 -20.05
N LYS A 19 13.84 12.74 -20.21
CA LYS A 19 14.73 11.79 -19.51
C LYS A 19 14.66 11.92 -17.97
N ALA A 20 14.44 13.14 -17.47
CA ALA A 20 14.31 13.36 -16.04
C ALA A 20 13.03 12.70 -15.46
N PHE A 21 11.94 12.72 -16.22
CA PHE A 21 10.71 11.99 -15.83
C PHE A 21 10.90 10.48 -15.90
N GLU A 22 11.56 9.95 -16.93
CA GLU A 22 11.88 8.54 -17.04
C GLU A 22 12.73 8.04 -15.85
N GLU A 23 13.68 8.84 -15.41
CA GLU A 23 14.50 8.54 -14.23
C GLU A 23 13.67 8.52 -12.95
N LEU A 24 12.79 9.51 -12.78
CA LEU A 24 11.84 9.57 -11.66
C LEU A 24 10.92 8.34 -11.67
N MET A 25 10.37 7.96 -12.82
CA MET A 25 9.55 6.75 -12.98
C MET A 25 10.30 5.49 -12.56
N ARG A 26 11.50 5.25 -13.07
CA ARG A 26 12.31 4.05 -12.71
C ARG A 26 12.55 3.94 -11.21
N LYS A 27 12.75 5.06 -10.53
CA LYS A 27 12.96 5.11 -9.08
C LYS A 27 11.73 4.64 -8.30
N TYR A 28 10.52 4.91 -8.80
CA TYR A 28 9.26 4.64 -8.12
C TYR A 28 8.52 3.40 -8.64
N GLU A 29 8.74 2.96 -9.87
CA GLU A 29 7.98 1.90 -10.54
C GLU A 29 7.82 0.65 -9.68
N LYS A 30 8.92 0.05 -9.26
CA LYS A 30 8.90 -1.17 -8.44
C LYS A 30 8.22 -0.96 -7.08
N LYS A 31 8.40 0.20 -6.47
CA LYS A 31 7.82 0.53 -5.16
C LYS A 31 6.31 0.71 -5.26
N ILE A 32 5.86 1.43 -6.28
CA ILE A 32 4.43 1.67 -6.54
C ILE A 32 3.75 0.35 -6.93
N PHE A 33 4.29 -0.40 -7.89
CA PHE A 33 3.75 -1.70 -8.27
C PHE A 33 3.61 -2.64 -7.06
N ASN A 34 4.66 -2.76 -6.22
CA ASN A 34 4.63 -3.58 -5.03
C ASN A 34 3.59 -3.13 -4.00
N PHE A 35 3.33 -1.84 -3.89
CA PHE A 35 2.26 -1.32 -3.04
C PHE A 35 0.90 -1.69 -3.64
N VAL A 36 0.69 -1.42 -4.92
CA VAL A 36 -0.59 -1.66 -5.61
C VAL A 36 -0.94 -3.14 -5.61
N ILE A 37 -0.03 -4.04 -6.03
CA ILE A 37 -0.30 -5.49 -6.10
C ILE A 37 -0.68 -6.07 -4.73
N ARG A 38 -0.03 -5.62 -3.65
CA ARG A 38 -0.36 -6.05 -2.29
C ARG A 38 -1.71 -5.52 -1.79
N MET A 39 -2.18 -4.40 -2.35
CA MET A 39 -3.49 -3.85 -2.04
C MET A 39 -4.61 -4.55 -2.81
N VAL A 40 -4.46 -4.73 -4.14
CA VAL A 40 -5.52 -5.24 -5.01
C VAL A 40 -5.51 -6.76 -5.19
N ARG A 41 -4.35 -7.43 -5.00
CA ARG A 41 -4.16 -8.89 -5.11
C ARG A 41 -4.50 -9.45 -6.50
N ASN A 42 -4.41 -8.64 -7.52
CA ASN A 42 -4.60 -9.02 -8.91
C ASN A 42 -3.53 -8.34 -9.76
N GLU A 43 -2.76 -9.12 -10.51
CA GLU A 43 -1.60 -8.63 -11.25
C GLU A 43 -1.99 -7.72 -12.41
N GLU A 44 -3.01 -8.08 -13.19
CA GLU A 44 -3.49 -7.26 -14.31
C GLU A 44 -3.97 -5.90 -13.81
N VAL A 45 -4.79 -5.89 -12.77
CA VAL A 45 -5.26 -4.66 -12.12
C VAL A 45 -4.09 -3.84 -11.56
N ALA A 46 -3.08 -4.49 -11.00
CA ALA A 46 -1.92 -3.79 -10.45
C ALA A 46 -1.08 -3.13 -11.55
N ILE A 47 -0.93 -3.78 -12.71
CA ILE A 47 -0.26 -3.21 -13.87
C ILE A 47 -1.02 -1.96 -14.35
N ASP A 48 -2.33 -2.07 -14.54
CA ASP A 48 -3.17 -0.98 -15.03
C ASP A 48 -3.15 0.22 -14.07
N LEU A 49 -3.36 -0.01 -12.78
CA LEU A 49 -3.33 1.06 -11.77
C LEU A 49 -1.94 1.71 -11.63
N THR A 50 -0.87 0.94 -11.86
CA THR A 50 0.50 1.50 -11.86
C THR A 50 0.73 2.40 -13.08
N GLN A 51 0.21 2.02 -14.24
CA GLN A 51 0.25 2.86 -15.44
C GLN A 51 -0.59 4.13 -15.25
N ASP A 52 -1.82 3.99 -14.78
CA ASP A 52 -2.70 5.13 -14.45
C ASP A 52 -2.06 6.09 -13.45
N PHE A 53 -1.36 5.55 -12.45
CA PHE A 53 -0.60 6.37 -11.50
C PHE A 53 0.44 7.24 -12.20
N PHE A 54 1.27 6.67 -13.09
CA PHE A 54 2.32 7.45 -13.76
C PHE A 54 1.74 8.46 -14.76
N ILE A 55 0.67 8.12 -15.46
CA ILE A 55 -0.07 9.06 -16.31
C ILE A 55 -0.59 10.22 -15.45
N LYS A 56 -1.21 9.90 -14.31
CA LYS A 56 -1.74 10.91 -13.38
C LYS A 56 -0.65 11.80 -12.83
N ILE A 57 0.47 11.22 -12.36
CA ILE A 57 1.63 12.00 -11.86
C ILE A 57 2.11 12.97 -12.93
N PHE A 58 2.32 12.50 -14.16
CA PHE A 58 2.78 13.35 -15.26
C PHE A 58 1.80 14.51 -15.53
N THR A 59 0.51 14.23 -15.52
CA THR A 59 -0.56 15.20 -15.80
C THR A 59 -0.69 16.30 -14.75
N VAL A 60 -0.37 15.98 -13.47
CA VAL A 60 -0.54 16.93 -12.36
C VAL A 60 0.79 17.37 -11.73
N LEU A 61 1.92 17.08 -12.37
CA LEU A 61 3.25 17.36 -11.83
C LEU A 61 3.51 18.85 -11.60
N ASP A 62 2.88 19.69 -12.41
CA ASP A 62 2.90 21.16 -12.29
C ASP A 62 2.24 21.67 -11.00
N LYS A 63 1.36 20.85 -10.38
CA LYS A 63 0.68 21.17 -9.12
C LYS A 63 1.45 20.70 -7.88
N TYR A 64 2.62 20.06 -8.07
CA TYR A 64 3.44 19.62 -6.95
C TYR A 64 4.01 20.80 -6.17
N ASN A 65 3.78 20.83 -4.86
CA ASN A 65 4.36 21.83 -3.97
C ASN A 65 5.72 21.35 -3.44
N PHE A 66 6.78 22.06 -3.77
CA PHE A 66 8.17 21.78 -3.39
C PHE A 66 8.47 21.93 -1.87
N GLU A 67 7.51 22.38 -1.08
CA GLU A 67 7.65 22.40 0.39
C GLU A 67 7.50 21.00 1.03
N TYR A 68 6.88 20.06 0.31
CA TYR A 68 6.62 18.71 0.76
C TYR A 68 7.54 17.69 0.07
N LYS A 69 7.69 16.52 0.65
CA LYS A 69 8.39 15.41 0.00
C LYS A 69 7.57 14.88 -1.18
N PHE A 70 8.25 14.67 -2.30
CA PHE A 70 7.60 14.09 -3.48
C PHE A 70 7.03 12.70 -3.19
N SER A 71 7.75 11.84 -2.44
CA SER A 71 7.27 10.52 -2.07
C SER A 71 5.90 10.55 -1.39
N THR A 72 5.70 11.43 -0.39
CA THR A 72 4.40 11.55 0.32
C THR A 72 3.29 11.97 -0.65
N TRP A 73 3.54 12.96 -1.50
CA TRP A 73 2.59 13.42 -2.49
C TRP A 73 2.26 12.34 -3.53
N ALA A 74 3.27 11.62 -4.03
CA ALA A 74 3.10 10.51 -4.98
C ALA A 74 2.30 9.37 -4.38
N TYR A 75 2.63 8.94 -3.14
CA TYR A 75 1.85 7.88 -2.45
C TYR A 75 0.42 8.29 -2.17
N ARG A 76 0.13 9.56 -1.91
CA ARG A 76 -1.25 10.04 -1.76
C ARG A 76 -2.05 9.86 -3.05
N ILE A 77 -1.46 10.16 -4.21
CA ILE A 77 -2.10 9.94 -5.51
C ILE A 77 -2.32 8.45 -5.76
N CYS A 78 -1.30 7.62 -5.53
CA CYS A 78 -1.37 6.17 -5.69
C CYS A 78 -2.45 5.57 -4.76
N TYR A 79 -2.43 5.93 -3.48
CA TYR A 79 -3.40 5.47 -2.49
C TYR A 79 -4.85 5.77 -2.91
N ASN A 80 -5.12 7.01 -3.35
CA ASN A 80 -6.45 7.39 -3.80
C ASN A 80 -6.91 6.56 -5.00
N LEU A 81 -6.06 6.34 -6.02
CA LEU A 81 -6.38 5.49 -7.17
C LEU A 81 -6.74 4.06 -6.73
N VAL A 82 -5.94 3.47 -5.83
CA VAL A 82 -6.16 2.11 -5.34
C VAL A 82 -7.45 2.02 -4.52
N ILE A 83 -7.68 2.95 -3.60
CA ILE A 83 -8.88 2.94 -2.74
C ILE A 83 -10.14 3.17 -3.58
N ASP A 84 -10.10 4.05 -4.55
CA ASP A 84 -11.23 4.29 -5.46
C ASP A 84 -11.55 3.03 -6.28
N HIS A 85 -10.53 2.31 -6.76
CA HIS A 85 -10.70 1.04 -7.44
C HIS A 85 -11.36 -0.01 -6.54
N ILE A 86 -10.84 -0.19 -5.30
CA ILE A 86 -11.39 -1.16 -4.33
C ILE A 86 -12.85 -0.81 -3.99
N ARG A 87 -13.17 0.46 -3.77
CA ARG A 87 -14.55 0.90 -3.47
C ARG A 87 -15.52 0.64 -4.64
N LYS A 88 -15.09 0.91 -5.87
CA LYS A 88 -15.91 0.63 -7.06
C LYS A 88 -16.23 -0.86 -7.19
N ASN A 89 -15.23 -1.73 -6.99
CA ASN A 89 -15.44 -3.17 -7.07
C ASN A 89 -16.35 -3.68 -5.95
N GLN A 90 -16.22 -3.19 -4.72
CA GLN A 90 -17.14 -3.53 -3.62
C GLN A 90 -18.57 -3.07 -3.87
N ALA A 91 -18.76 -1.89 -4.45
CA ALA A 91 -20.10 -1.40 -4.81
C ALA A 91 -20.75 -2.27 -5.91
N GLN A 92 -19.98 -2.76 -6.87
CA GLN A 92 -20.47 -3.68 -7.92
C GLN A 92 -20.87 -5.05 -7.34
N VAL A 93 -20.10 -5.61 -6.40
CA VAL A 93 -20.44 -6.88 -5.74
C VAL A 93 -21.68 -6.72 -4.87
N ASN A 94 -21.79 -5.65 -4.08
CA ASN A 94 -22.94 -5.41 -3.21
C ASN A 94 -24.23 -5.05 -3.97
N SER A 95 -24.16 -4.67 -5.24
CA SER A 95 -25.35 -4.45 -6.07
C SER A 95 -25.90 -5.75 -6.68
N LEU A 96 -25.20 -6.87 -6.53
CA LEU A 96 -25.62 -8.19 -7.00
C LEU A 96 -26.15 -9.11 -5.88
N ASP A 97 -25.81 -8.80 -4.60
CA ASP A 97 -26.28 -9.53 -3.43
C ASP A 97 -26.92 -8.55 -2.43
N ASP A 98 -28.26 -8.52 -2.43
CA ASP A 98 -29.05 -7.84 -1.39
C ASP A 98 -28.99 -8.67 -0.10
N ASP A 99 -28.84 -7.97 1.05
CA ASP A 99 -28.86 -8.48 2.42
C ASP A 99 -27.68 -9.35 2.92
N SER A 100 -26.74 -8.70 3.55
CA SER A 100 -26.33 -8.90 4.96
C SER A 100 -24.96 -8.27 5.25
N ILE A 101 -24.97 -7.08 5.82
CA ILE A 101 -23.80 -6.50 6.51
C ILE A 101 -23.68 -7.25 7.84
N SER A 102 -22.78 -8.21 7.93
CA SER A 102 -22.40 -8.86 9.17
C SER A 102 -20.90 -8.79 9.38
N THR A 103 -20.52 -8.39 10.56
CA THR A 103 -19.21 -8.27 11.22
C THR A 103 -18.18 -9.40 10.97
N LYS A 104 -17.86 -9.71 9.69
CA LYS A 104 -16.80 -10.65 9.31
C LYS A 104 -15.52 -9.99 8.81
N ASP A 105 -15.29 -8.74 9.18
CA ASP A 105 -14.32 -7.84 8.56
C ASP A 105 -12.87 -7.92 9.11
N MET A 106 -12.47 -8.99 9.78
CA MET A 106 -11.09 -9.09 10.28
C MET A 106 -10.17 -9.94 9.39
N LEU A 107 -10.70 -10.96 8.76
CA LEU A 107 -9.96 -11.80 7.81
C LEU A 107 -10.80 -11.98 6.55
N SER A 108 -10.20 -11.82 5.38
CA SER A 108 -10.81 -12.24 4.12
C SER A 108 -10.91 -13.77 4.13
N SER A 109 -12.07 -14.32 3.78
CA SER A 109 -12.42 -15.73 3.95
C SER A 109 -11.75 -16.71 2.96
N ASP A 110 -10.59 -16.38 2.41
CA ASP A 110 -9.81 -17.33 1.61
C ASP A 110 -8.99 -18.21 2.55
N ASN A 111 -9.25 -19.51 2.52
CA ASN A 111 -8.56 -20.53 3.28
C ASN A 111 -7.05 -20.50 2.98
N VAL A 112 -6.26 -20.01 3.94
CA VAL A 112 -4.83 -20.27 3.95
C VAL A 112 -4.68 -21.77 4.20
N THR A 113 -4.19 -22.53 3.21
CA THR A 113 -3.80 -23.92 3.39
C THR A 113 -2.71 -23.98 4.45
N ARG A 114 -3.04 -24.54 5.61
CA ARG A 114 -2.12 -24.73 6.72
C ARG A 114 -1.19 -25.90 6.39
N ASP A 115 0.10 -25.63 6.39
CA ASP A 115 1.14 -26.64 6.28
C ASP A 115 1.80 -26.80 7.67
N ASP A 116 1.79 -28.01 8.23
CA ASP A 116 2.13 -28.32 9.63
C ASP A 116 3.68 -28.34 9.92
N GLY A 117 4.48 -27.58 9.20
CA GLY A 117 5.94 -27.73 9.20
C GLY A 117 6.82 -26.57 9.74
N PHE A 118 6.30 -25.61 10.52
CA PHE A 118 6.95 -24.30 10.74
C PHE A 118 8.00 -24.20 11.87
N LYS A 119 8.48 -25.27 12.47
CA LYS A 119 9.33 -25.17 13.69
C LYS A 119 10.75 -24.62 13.49
N ASN A 120 11.27 -24.44 12.25
CA ASN A 120 12.63 -23.97 11.99
C ASN A 120 12.74 -23.10 10.73
N LEU A 121 11.89 -22.09 10.58
CA LEU A 121 11.96 -21.18 9.42
C LEU A 121 13.21 -20.29 9.47
N SER A 122 13.87 -20.14 8.34
CA SER A 122 14.85 -19.08 8.10
C SER A 122 14.19 -17.70 8.20
N ARG A 123 14.98 -16.63 8.38
CA ARG A 123 14.46 -15.25 8.38
C ARG A 123 13.68 -14.90 7.10
N GLU A 124 14.09 -15.45 5.96
CA GLU A 124 13.41 -15.17 4.69
C GLU A 124 12.07 -15.90 4.59
N GLU A 125 12.00 -17.15 5.04
CA GLU A 125 10.75 -17.91 5.11
C GLU A 125 9.76 -17.27 6.07
N THR A 126 10.22 -16.83 7.26
CA THR A 126 9.40 -16.07 8.21
C THR A 126 8.85 -14.79 7.58
N ARG A 127 9.67 -14.07 6.81
CA ARG A 127 9.27 -12.86 6.10
C ARG A 127 8.20 -13.15 5.04
N ILE A 128 8.39 -14.19 4.23
CA ILE A 128 7.39 -14.63 3.23
C ILE A 128 6.08 -14.99 3.90
N TYR A 129 6.15 -15.71 5.03
CA TYR A 129 4.98 -16.09 5.80
C TYR A 129 4.22 -14.88 6.36
N ILE A 130 4.92 -13.92 6.99
CA ILE A 130 4.29 -12.66 7.47
C ILE A 130 3.56 -11.95 6.33
N TRP A 131 4.16 -11.93 5.13
CA TRP A 131 3.51 -11.30 3.99
C TRP A 131 2.24 -12.04 3.55
N LYS A 132 2.22 -13.35 3.59
CA LYS A 132 0.98 -14.13 3.35
C LYS A 132 -0.13 -13.73 4.32
N ILE A 133 0.18 -13.57 5.61
CA ILE A 133 -0.83 -13.09 6.58
C ILE A 133 -1.25 -11.66 6.26
N VAL A 134 -0.32 -10.75 6.01
CA VAL A 134 -0.63 -9.34 5.67
C VAL A 134 -1.57 -9.24 4.47
N GLU A 135 -1.43 -10.11 3.48
CA GLU A 135 -2.31 -10.16 2.32
C GLU A 135 -3.76 -10.55 2.69
N HIS A 136 -3.97 -11.28 3.79
CA HIS A 136 -5.29 -11.76 4.21
C HIS A 136 -5.97 -10.89 5.27
N ILE A 137 -5.26 -9.95 5.90
CA ILE A 137 -5.91 -9.01 6.82
C ILE A 137 -6.76 -7.98 6.07
N ALA A 138 -7.76 -7.43 6.76
CA ALA A 138 -8.66 -6.44 6.18
C ALA A 138 -7.90 -5.24 5.56
N PRO A 139 -8.35 -4.72 4.40
CA PRO A 139 -7.68 -3.63 3.67
C PRO A 139 -7.30 -2.43 4.55
N LYS A 140 -8.19 -2.03 5.49
CA LYS A 140 -7.99 -0.91 6.43
C LYS A 140 -6.79 -1.06 7.39
N PHE A 141 -6.28 -2.29 7.57
CA PHE A 141 -5.08 -2.59 8.34
C PHE A 141 -3.88 -2.80 7.41
N ARG A 142 -4.09 -3.50 6.29
CA ARG A 142 -3.05 -3.81 5.29
C ARG A 142 -2.42 -2.53 4.74
N GLU A 143 -3.23 -1.55 4.32
CA GLU A 143 -2.75 -0.27 3.81
C GLU A 143 -1.74 0.42 4.74
N LEU A 144 -2.03 0.42 6.05
CA LEU A 144 -1.17 1.08 7.04
C LEU A 144 0.12 0.30 7.31
N ILE A 145 0.06 -1.04 7.30
CA ILE A 145 1.24 -1.90 7.39
C ILE A 145 2.16 -1.66 6.18
N LEU A 146 1.60 -1.62 4.97
CA LEU A 146 2.37 -1.37 3.75
C LEU A 146 3.03 0.03 3.77
N LEU A 147 2.27 1.07 4.11
CA LEU A 147 2.80 2.43 4.17
C LEU A 147 3.88 2.57 5.26
N ARG A 148 3.68 1.96 6.43
CA ARG A 148 4.61 2.08 7.55
C ARG A 148 5.87 1.24 7.41
N TYR A 149 5.75 -0.04 7.00
CA TYR A 149 6.87 -1.01 7.06
C TYR A 149 7.50 -1.33 5.70
N ILE A 150 6.82 -1.06 4.59
CA ILE A 150 7.39 -1.22 3.25
C ILE A 150 7.89 0.10 2.70
N GLN A 151 7.12 1.17 2.92
CA GLN A 151 7.49 2.48 2.41
C GLN A 151 8.24 3.34 3.44
N ASP A 152 8.40 2.82 4.67
CA ASP A 152 9.07 3.47 5.81
C ASP A 152 8.58 4.91 6.08
N LEU A 153 7.28 5.14 5.89
CA LEU A 153 6.67 6.45 6.10
C LEU A 153 6.42 6.70 7.60
N LYS A 154 6.57 7.95 8.02
CA LYS A 154 6.20 8.39 9.37
C LYS A 154 4.68 8.43 9.53
N TYR A 155 4.20 8.38 10.77
CA TYR A 155 2.75 8.43 11.05
C TYR A 155 2.09 9.72 10.51
N GLU A 156 2.81 10.83 10.54
CA GLU A 156 2.36 12.12 10.04
C GLU A 156 2.22 12.08 8.51
N GLU A 157 3.18 11.49 7.80
CA GLU A 157 3.13 11.30 6.34
C GLU A 157 1.98 10.35 5.94
N ILE A 158 1.76 9.27 6.73
CA ILE A 158 0.62 8.36 6.52
C ILE A 158 -0.71 9.10 6.74
N ALA A 159 -0.79 9.99 7.74
CA ALA A 159 -1.99 10.79 7.98
C ALA A 159 -2.31 11.72 6.80
N GLU A 160 -1.29 12.33 6.18
CA GLU A 160 -1.46 13.14 4.97
C GLU A 160 -1.93 12.31 3.77
N ILE A 161 -1.42 11.08 3.62
CA ILE A 161 -1.78 10.17 2.53
C ILE A 161 -3.22 9.67 2.68
N THR A 162 -3.58 9.19 3.88
CA THR A 162 -4.84 8.46 4.12
C THR A 162 -5.99 9.37 4.61
N ALA A 163 -5.68 10.62 4.96
CA ALA A 163 -6.59 11.56 5.63
C ALA A 163 -7.14 11.03 6.97
N LEU A 164 -6.43 10.10 7.62
CA LEU A 164 -6.79 9.57 8.94
C LEU A 164 -6.04 10.30 10.05
N PRO A 165 -6.65 10.53 11.22
CA PRO A 165 -5.95 11.04 12.39
C PRO A 165 -4.80 10.11 12.81
N VAL A 166 -3.65 10.68 13.23
CA VAL A 166 -2.47 9.92 13.68
C VAL A 166 -2.81 8.90 14.78
N GLY A 167 -3.69 9.26 15.72
CA GLY A 167 -4.19 8.35 16.77
C GLY A 167 -4.91 7.12 16.19
N THR A 168 -5.74 7.31 15.16
CA THR A 168 -6.41 6.22 14.46
C THR A 168 -5.39 5.30 13.75
N ILE A 169 -4.38 5.88 13.10
CA ILE A 169 -3.32 5.13 12.42
C ILE A 169 -2.56 4.27 13.43
N LYS A 170 -2.10 4.85 14.55
CA LYS A 170 -1.40 4.12 15.62
C LYS A 170 -2.24 2.95 16.14
N ASN A 171 -3.52 3.18 16.44
CA ASN A 171 -4.43 2.15 16.94
C ASN A 171 -4.66 1.03 15.91
N ARG A 172 -4.84 1.38 14.63
CA ARG A 172 -5.02 0.38 13.57
C ARG A 172 -3.74 -0.44 13.33
N ILE A 173 -2.57 0.19 13.34
CA ILE A 173 -1.28 -0.52 13.23
C ILE A 173 -1.07 -1.44 14.42
N PHE A 174 -1.40 -0.99 15.64
CA PHE A 174 -1.34 -1.84 16.83
C PHE A 174 -2.23 -3.08 16.67
N LYS A 175 -3.50 -2.90 16.30
CA LYS A 175 -4.43 -4.01 16.05
C LYS A 175 -3.95 -4.94 14.93
N ALA A 176 -3.39 -4.39 13.85
CA ALA A 176 -2.82 -5.18 12.78
C ALA A 176 -1.68 -6.08 13.27
N LYS A 177 -0.80 -5.56 14.13
CA LYS A 177 0.27 -6.34 14.75
C LYS A 177 -0.25 -7.44 15.67
N GLU A 178 -1.31 -7.17 16.44
CA GLU A 178 -1.94 -8.20 17.27
C GLU A 178 -2.53 -9.33 16.43
N ILE A 179 -3.20 -9.00 15.31
CA ILE A 179 -3.70 -10.01 14.38
C ILE A 179 -2.55 -10.84 13.81
N LEU A 180 -1.48 -10.19 13.34
CA LEU A 180 -0.30 -10.90 12.82
C LEU A 180 0.30 -11.84 13.87
N LYS A 181 0.46 -11.36 15.11
CA LYS A 181 0.95 -12.14 16.24
C LYS A 181 0.08 -13.37 16.49
N GLN A 182 -1.24 -13.20 16.58
CA GLN A 182 -2.18 -14.30 16.81
C GLN A 182 -2.14 -15.35 15.69
N GLU A 183 -2.03 -14.93 14.44
CA GLU A 183 -1.92 -15.87 13.31
C GLU A 183 -0.57 -16.62 13.34
N MET A 184 0.53 -15.94 13.66
CA MET A 184 1.84 -16.58 13.82
C MET A 184 1.84 -17.60 14.99
N GLU A 185 1.24 -17.25 16.14
CA GLU A 185 1.12 -18.15 17.31
C GLU A 185 0.28 -19.40 17.01
N LYS A 186 -0.81 -19.25 16.23
CA LYS A 186 -1.64 -20.40 15.80
C LYS A 186 -0.86 -21.41 14.97
N ASP A 187 0.09 -20.95 14.19
CA ASP A 187 0.92 -21.77 13.33
C ASP A 187 2.27 -22.16 13.99
N GLY A 188 2.42 -21.88 15.29
CA GLY A 188 3.56 -22.31 16.11
C GLY A 188 4.87 -21.55 15.83
N LEU A 189 4.78 -20.36 15.22
CA LEU A 189 5.93 -19.51 14.96
C LEU A 189 6.32 -18.68 16.19
N PRO A 190 7.62 -18.49 16.46
CA PRO A 190 8.08 -17.59 17.51
C PRO A 190 7.74 -16.14 17.17
N VAL A 191 7.21 -15.40 18.13
CA VAL A 191 6.76 -14.00 18.04
C VAL A 191 7.78 -13.07 18.71
#